data_777acf16970b77b3f585ca94fdc338f7
#
_entry.id   777acf16970b77b3f585ca94fdc338f7
#
_cell.length_a   1.000
_cell.length_b   1.000
_cell.length_c   1.000
_cell.angle_alpha   90.00
_cell.angle_beta   90.00
_cell.angle_gamma   90.00
#
_symmetry.space_group_name_H-M   'P 1'
#
loop_
_entity.id
_entity.type
_entity.pdbx_description
1 polymer ?
#
loop_
_entity_poly.entity_id
_entity_poly.type
_entity_poly.pdbx_seq_one_letter_code
_entity_poly.pdbx_strand_id
1 'polypeptide(L)'
;MTLFSLRAGACVLALMAGTAGMAAAQVTIVRGNDTDPATLDHHLTSTVAESRIMNDLYEGLVVQDAQAKVVPGVAESWEISEDGLTYTFKLRDDAKWSNGDPVVAEDFVFALRRIMTPATAAVYANILYPIANAEAIATGAKQPEELGVEAVDEHTLKFTLNAPTPYFLELLTHQSSLPMHRATVKAEGSNFTKPGVMVTNGAYKLVSFVPNDRIVMEKNEHFHDAANVAIDRVEWVPFEDRSACLRRFEAGEVQMCTDVPAEQMAYMRENLKDELHIAPYLGTYYLPVKGADGSPLKDKRVRQAISMVLDRDFIAEEVWQETMLPGYSMVPPGISNYVETPPALDYADEDLLDREDKAKALLEEAGVAEGSLTVQLSYNSSENHRNTMTAIADMLKNIGINATLNEMEGTNYFNYLKEGGAYDIVRAGWIGDYSDPQNFLFLFEGGVPFNYPRWENAEYDALMDKAAVTQDLGQRAQIMADAETILLDEVPAIPLLTYSSRALVSGKVQGYEDNLPDVHLTRWLSLAE
;
A
#
# COMPACT_ATOMS: atom_id res chain seq x y z
N MET A 1 91.12 32.38 37.27
CA MET A 1 90.66 32.79 35.96
C MET A 1 90.19 31.52 35.24
N THR A 2 88.94 31.21 35.28
CA THR A 2 88.35 29.94 34.88
C THR A 2 87.41 30.19 33.68
N LEU A 3 87.71 29.54 32.56
CA LEU A 3 86.91 29.55 31.34
C LEU A 3 85.75 28.54 31.49
N PHE A 4 84.50 29.03 31.32
CA PHE A 4 83.33 28.16 31.16
C PHE A 4 83.01 27.97 29.68
N SER A 5 82.96 26.72 29.24
CA SER A 5 82.53 26.27 27.91
C SER A 5 81.02 26.00 27.94
N LEU A 6 80.24 26.72 27.14
CA LEU A 6 78.86 26.40 26.86
C LEU A 6 78.77 25.27 25.80
N ARG A 7 78.11 24.17 26.15
CA ARG A 7 77.64 23.17 25.19
C ARG A 7 76.20 23.47 24.78
N ALA A 8 75.99 23.74 23.50
CA ALA A 8 74.69 23.86 22.91
C ALA A 8 74.09 22.45 22.69
N GLY A 9 72.96 22.18 23.31
CA GLY A 9 72.15 20.97 23.08
C GLY A 9 71.10 21.27 22.01
N ALA A 10 71.13 20.60 20.90
CA ALA A 10 70.11 20.68 19.85
C ALA A 10 68.93 19.75 20.25
N CYS A 11 67.78 20.31 20.61
CA CYS A 11 66.51 19.59 20.72
C CYS A 11 65.93 19.36 19.32
N VAL A 12 65.89 18.13 18.88
CA VAL A 12 65.13 17.71 17.69
C VAL A 12 63.67 17.51 18.11
N LEU A 13 62.82 18.47 17.77
CA LEU A 13 61.35 18.28 17.84
C LEU A 13 60.92 17.40 16.67
N ALA A 14 60.56 16.16 16.95
CA ALA A 14 59.88 15.27 15.97
C ALA A 14 58.42 15.74 15.92
N LEU A 15 58.01 16.41 14.84
CA LEU A 15 56.60 16.62 14.47
C LEU A 15 55.98 15.27 14.09
N MET A 16 55.20 14.66 14.98
CA MET A 16 54.24 13.64 14.59
C MET A 16 53.08 14.33 13.88
N ALA A 17 53.04 14.30 12.56
CA ALA A 17 51.88 14.62 11.79
C ALA A 17 50.87 13.48 11.98
N GLY A 18 49.99 13.63 12.97
CA GLY A 18 48.81 12.80 13.11
C GLY A 18 47.91 13.07 11.91
N THR A 19 47.76 12.15 10.99
CA THR A 19 46.66 12.12 10.03
C THR A 19 45.40 11.88 10.81
N ALA A 20 44.76 12.98 11.26
CA ALA A 20 43.36 12.92 11.65
C ALA A 20 42.58 12.55 10.37
N GLY A 21 42.24 11.27 10.24
CA GLY A 21 41.25 10.85 9.26
C GLY A 21 40.01 11.68 9.56
N MET A 22 39.62 12.53 8.62
CA MET A 22 38.29 13.16 8.68
C MET A 22 37.29 11.99 8.68
N ALA A 23 36.67 11.71 9.81
CA ALA A 23 35.51 10.86 9.83
C ALA A 23 34.48 11.54 8.88
N ALA A 24 34.13 10.88 7.81
CA ALA A 24 33.06 11.37 6.94
C ALA A 24 31.84 11.61 7.84
N ALA A 25 31.19 12.75 7.68
CA ALA A 25 29.97 13.05 8.44
C ALA A 25 28.93 11.97 8.11
N GLN A 26 28.33 11.38 9.15
CA GLN A 26 27.31 10.35 9.00
C GLN A 26 26.10 10.96 8.24
N VAL A 27 25.73 10.34 7.12
CA VAL A 27 24.58 10.77 6.31
C VAL A 27 23.30 10.36 7.03
N THR A 28 22.55 11.34 7.53
CA THR A 28 21.32 11.11 8.29
C THR A 28 20.12 11.66 7.55
N ILE A 29 19.06 10.84 7.42
CA ILE A 29 17.74 11.27 6.95
C ILE A 29 16.75 11.25 8.10
N VAL A 30 15.94 12.30 8.23
CA VAL A 30 14.81 12.36 9.15
C VAL A 30 13.52 12.25 8.35
N ARG A 31 12.73 11.24 8.64
CA ARG A 31 11.47 10.92 7.96
C ARG A 31 10.31 11.09 8.93
N GLY A 32 9.31 11.86 8.54
CA GLY A 32 8.03 11.90 9.23
C GLY A 32 7.29 10.58 9.06
N ASN A 33 6.57 10.17 10.10
CA ASN A 33 5.62 9.08 10.07
C ASN A 33 4.31 9.56 10.71
N ASP A 34 3.17 8.95 10.36
CA ASP A 34 1.86 9.42 10.83
C ASP A 34 1.70 9.22 12.33
N THR A 35 2.25 8.11 12.86
CA THR A 35 2.13 7.73 14.27
C THR A 35 3.29 6.82 14.67
N ASP A 36 3.48 6.65 15.96
CA ASP A 36 4.35 5.61 16.51
C ASP A 36 3.77 4.21 16.19
N PRO A 37 4.65 3.21 15.96
CA PRO A 37 4.21 1.82 15.88
C PRO A 37 3.71 1.36 17.26
N ALA A 38 2.58 0.65 17.26
CA ALA A 38 2.09 -0.02 18.47
C ALA A 38 3.04 -1.15 18.90
N THR A 39 3.77 -1.73 17.97
CA THR A 39 4.73 -2.80 18.18
C THR A 39 5.77 -2.83 17.07
N LEU A 40 6.94 -3.42 17.35
CA LEU A 40 7.95 -3.78 16.36
C LEU A 40 7.96 -5.30 16.06
N ASP A 41 6.96 -6.06 16.53
CA ASP A 41 6.70 -7.43 16.11
C ASP A 41 5.86 -7.39 14.80
N HIS A 42 6.50 -7.64 13.67
CA HIS A 42 5.86 -7.52 12.35
C HIS A 42 4.67 -8.48 12.13
N HIS A 43 4.51 -9.51 12.96
CA HIS A 43 3.30 -10.34 12.94
C HIS A 43 2.09 -9.71 13.64
N LEU A 44 2.31 -8.67 14.44
CA LEU A 44 1.26 -7.95 15.17
C LEU A 44 0.99 -6.55 14.60
N THR A 45 1.76 -6.13 13.60
CA THR A 45 1.58 -4.84 12.92
C THR A 45 0.38 -4.87 11.98
N SER A 46 -0.28 -3.71 11.81
CA SER A 46 -1.49 -3.57 10.98
C SER A 46 -1.62 -2.24 10.25
N THR A 47 -0.65 -1.35 10.38
CA THR A 47 -0.70 -0.01 9.79
C THR A 47 0.41 0.23 8.79
N VAL A 48 0.18 1.16 7.85
CA VAL A 48 1.19 1.61 6.88
C VAL A 48 2.39 2.23 7.60
N ALA A 49 2.15 2.97 8.70
CA ALA A 49 3.21 3.57 9.52
C ALA A 49 4.17 2.51 10.11
N GLU A 50 3.63 1.37 10.53
CA GLU A 50 4.43 0.23 10.99
C GLU A 50 5.15 -0.47 9.85
N SER A 51 4.49 -0.65 8.70
CA SER A 51 5.07 -1.28 7.50
C SER A 51 6.32 -0.54 7.02
N ARG A 52 6.29 0.79 6.97
CA ARG A 52 7.46 1.63 6.59
C ARG A 52 8.69 1.33 7.45
N ILE A 53 8.49 1.16 8.75
CA ILE A 53 9.55 0.84 9.71
C ILE A 53 10.04 -0.60 9.54
N MET A 54 9.11 -1.56 9.39
CA MET A 54 9.46 -2.98 9.23
C MET A 54 10.26 -3.22 7.96
N ASN A 55 9.93 -2.55 6.85
CA ASN A 55 10.61 -2.69 5.57
C ASN A 55 12.02 -2.07 5.54
N ASP A 56 12.36 -1.17 6.45
CA ASP A 56 13.74 -0.71 6.66
C ASP A 56 14.53 -1.69 7.54
N LEU A 57 13.87 -2.33 8.53
CA LEU A 57 14.50 -3.27 9.47
C LEU A 57 14.69 -4.67 8.89
N TYR A 58 13.79 -5.12 8.02
CA TYR A 58 13.79 -6.47 7.48
C TYR A 58 13.75 -6.49 5.96
N GLU A 59 14.25 -7.57 5.39
CA GLU A 59 14.15 -7.90 3.96
C GLU A 59 13.43 -9.24 3.80
N GLY A 60 12.40 -9.27 2.94
CA GLY A 60 11.66 -10.46 2.57
C GLY A 60 12.36 -11.30 1.49
N LEU A 61 11.71 -12.36 1.02
CA LEU A 61 12.17 -13.13 -0.14
C LEU A 61 12.28 -12.24 -1.37
N VAL A 62 11.29 -11.42 -1.57
CA VAL A 62 11.22 -10.38 -2.60
C VAL A 62 10.96 -9.04 -1.92
N VAL A 63 11.28 -7.95 -2.60
CA VAL A 63 11.08 -6.58 -2.14
C VAL A 63 10.56 -5.72 -3.29
N GLN A 64 10.13 -4.51 -2.99
CA GLN A 64 9.76 -3.52 -4.00
C GLN A 64 10.94 -2.57 -4.26
N ASP A 65 11.20 -2.26 -5.53
CA ASP A 65 12.13 -1.19 -5.92
C ASP A 65 11.50 0.20 -5.76
N ALA A 66 12.18 1.26 -6.21
CA ALA A 66 11.68 2.63 -6.12
C ALA A 66 10.37 2.86 -6.91
N GLN A 67 10.13 2.07 -7.97
CA GLN A 67 8.90 2.07 -8.76
C GLN A 67 7.85 1.09 -8.24
N ALA A 68 8.07 0.52 -7.06
CA ALA A 68 7.25 -0.53 -6.44
C ALA A 68 7.13 -1.82 -7.26
N LYS A 69 8.08 -2.11 -8.16
CA LYS A 69 8.16 -3.39 -8.84
C LYS A 69 8.76 -4.45 -7.95
N VAL A 70 8.22 -5.65 -7.99
CA VAL A 70 8.77 -6.78 -7.26
C VAL A 70 10.11 -7.19 -7.84
N VAL A 71 11.13 -7.18 -7.00
CA VAL A 71 12.51 -7.56 -7.33
C VAL A 71 13.08 -8.55 -6.31
N PRO A 72 14.17 -9.26 -6.62
CA PRO A 72 14.86 -10.12 -5.67
C PRO A 72 15.24 -9.39 -4.37
N GLY A 73 14.94 -10.03 -3.23
CA GLY A 73 15.40 -9.64 -1.91
C GLY A 73 16.41 -10.67 -1.35
N VAL A 74 16.06 -11.36 -0.25
CA VAL A 74 16.85 -12.50 0.27
C VAL A 74 16.89 -13.64 -0.74
N ALA A 75 15.83 -13.85 -1.51
CA ALA A 75 15.88 -14.77 -2.65
C ALA A 75 16.55 -14.10 -3.86
N GLU A 76 17.54 -14.74 -4.46
CA GLU A 76 18.18 -14.28 -5.70
C GLU A 76 17.36 -14.66 -6.95
N SER A 77 16.56 -15.73 -6.87
CA SER A 77 15.69 -16.21 -7.94
C SER A 77 14.59 -17.13 -7.40
N TRP A 78 13.62 -17.43 -8.26
CA TRP A 78 12.54 -18.38 -7.96
C TRP A 78 12.07 -19.09 -9.23
N GLU A 79 11.49 -20.27 -9.03
CA GLU A 79 10.83 -21.06 -10.07
C GLU A 79 9.37 -21.31 -9.68
N ILE A 80 8.47 -21.28 -10.66
CA ILE A 80 7.06 -21.54 -10.50
C ILE A 80 6.74 -22.81 -11.31
N SER A 81 6.05 -23.79 -10.70
CA SER A 81 5.62 -24.99 -11.40
C SER A 81 4.59 -24.67 -12.49
N GLU A 82 4.48 -25.54 -13.51
CA GLU A 82 3.55 -25.35 -14.63
C GLU A 82 2.08 -25.22 -14.19
N ASP A 83 1.70 -25.83 -13.07
CA ASP A 83 0.35 -25.75 -12.49
C ASP A 83 0.17 -24.52 -11.58
N GLY A 84 1.21 -23.71 -11.35
CA GLY A 84 1.18 -22.52 -10.50
C GLY A 84 1.02 -22.81 -9.01
N LEU A 85 1.11 -24.07 -8.58
CA LEU A 85 0.90 -24.46 -7.18
C LEU A 85 2.17 -24.50 -6.35
N THR A 86 3.35 -24.52 -6.98
CA THR A 86 4.63 -24.61 -6.26
C THR A 86 5.54 -23.47 -6.65
N TYR A 87 6.04 -22.76 -5.65
CA TYR A 87 7.08 -21.74 -5.79
C TYR A 87 8.33 -22.23 -5.07
N THR A 88 9.47 -22.26 -5.76
CA THR A 88 10.75 -22.65 -5.18
C THR A 88 11.72 -21.47 -5.26
N PHE A 89 12.11 -20.94 -4.11
CA PHE A 89 13.01 -19.80 -3.98
C PHE A 89 14.43 -20.27 -3.70
N LYS A 90 15.40 -19.69 -4.41
CA LYS A 90 16.82 -19.84 -4.13
C LYS A 90 17.29 -18.64 -3.32
N LEU A 91 17.75 -18.87 -2.08
CA LEU A 91 18.23 -17.82 -1.20
C LEU A 91 19.68 -17.49 -1.49
N ARG A 92 20.08 -16.25 -1.23
CA ARG A 92 21.47 -15.77 -1.33
C ARG A 92 22.35 -16.45 -0.30
N ASP A 93 23.55 -16.80 -0.68
CA ASP A 93 24.56 -17.35 0.22
C ASP A 93 25.19 -16.28 1.15
N ASP A 94 25.09 -15.00 0.78
CA ASP A 94 25.66 -13.85 1.51
C ASP A 94 24.66 -13.09 2.37
N ALA A 95 23.37 -13.49 2.39
CA ALA A 95 22.36 -12.89 3.25
C ALA A 95 22.68 -13.16 4.73
N LYS A 96 22.72 -12.09 5.55
CA LYS A 96 23.07 -12.16 6.97
C LYS A 96 22.13 -11.34 7.82
N TRP A 97 21.93 -11.82 9.01
CA TRP A 97 21.36 -11.06 10.12
C TRP A 97 22.33 -9.99 10.64
N SER A 98 21.81 -8.96 11.30
CA SER A 98 22.62 -7.84 11.83
C SER A 98 23.63 -8.25 12.91
N ASN A 99 23.53 -9.44 13.47
CA ASN A 99 24.51 -10.04 14.39
C ASN A 99 25.57 -10.89 13.65
N GLY A 100 25.48 -10.99 12.31
CA GLY A 100 26.41 -11.74 11.46
C GLY A 100 26.04 -13.20 11.20
N ASP A 101 24.99 -13.73 11.82
CA ASP A 101 24.47 -15.07 11.53
C ASP A 101 23.92 -15.15 10.10
N PRO A 102 24.00 -16.31 9.40
CA PRO A 102 23.41 -16.45 8.08
C PRO A 102 21.88 -16.42 8.14
N VAL A 103 21.23 -15.83 7.13
CA VAL A 103 19.78 -15.96 6.91
C VAL A 103 19.55 -17.26 6.15
N VAL A 104 18.74 -18.15 6.70
CA VAL A 104 18.48 -19.47 6.11
C VAL A 104 16.99 -19.72 5.90
N ALA A 105 16.64 -20.65 5.02
CA ALA A 105 15.26 -21.00 4.66
C ALA A 105 14.37 -21.29 5.88
N GLU A 106 14.94 -21.95 6.91
CA GLU A 106 14.22 -22.25 8.15
C GLU A 106 13.81 -21.02 8.97
N ASP A 107 14.44 -19.84 8.76
CA ASP A 107 14.03 -18.60 9.41
C ASP A 107 12.70 -18.09 8.85
N PHE A 108 12.47 -18.29 7.55
CA PHE A 108 11.18 -18.04 6.89
C PHE A 108 10.13 -19.06 7.33
N VAL A 109 10.45 -20.35 7.32
CA VAL A 109 9.54 -21.42 7.80
C VAL A 109 9.07 -21.14 9.23
N PHE A 110 10.00 -20.76 10.11
CA PHE A 110 9.69 -20.42 11.49
C PHE A 110 8.75 -19.20 11.58
N ALA A 111 9.03 -18.13 10.84
CA ALA A 111 8.19 -16.93 10.83
C ALA A 111 6.78 -17.23 10.31
N LEU A 112 6.67 -17.93 9.16
CA LEU A 112 5.40 -18.27 8.55
C LEU A 112 4.55 -19.21 9.40
N ARG A 113 5.16 -20.16 10.08
CA ARG A 113 4.45 -21.02 11.07
C ARG A 113 3.99 -20.22 12.27
N ARG A 114 4.81 -19.27 12.75
CA ARG A 114 4.45 -18.43 13.90
C ARG A 114 3.26 -17.53 13.59
N ILE A 115 3.24 -16.86 12.43
CA ILE A 115 2.12 -15.98 12.07
C ILE A 115 0.80 -16.74 11.93
N MET A 116 0.83 -18.00 11.45
CA MET A 116 -0.36 -18.87 11.35
C MET A 116 -0.78 -19.48 12.69
N THR A 117 0.07 -19.46 13.71
CA THR A 117 -0.27 -20.02 15.03
C THR A 117 -1.32 -19.16 15.72
N PRO A 118 -2.50 -19.68 16.12
CA PRO A 118 -3.57 -18.88 16.76
C PRO A 118 -3.10 -18.08 17.99
N ALA A 119 -2.17 -18.64 18.77
CA ALA A 119 -1.61 -17.98 19.94
C ALA A 119 -0.79 -16.71 19.63
N THR A 120 -0.35 -16.51 18.39
CA THR A 120 0.31 -15.29 17.95
C THR A 120 -0.70 -14.14 17.84
N ALA A 121 -1.98 -14.45 17.59
CA ALA A 121 -3.03 -13.46 17.38
C ALA A 121 -2.70 -12.45 16.28
N ALA A 122 -2.06 -12.93 15.20
CA ALA A 122 -1.62 -12.09 14.08
C ALA A 122 -2.83 -11.47 13.36
N VAL A 123 -2.78 -10.15 13.15
CA VAL A 123 -3.90 -9.41 12.53
C VAL A 123 -4.02 -9.69 11.04
N TYR A 124 -2.87 -9.81 10.35
CA TYR A 124 -2.77 -9.97 8.89
C TYR A 124 -2.37 -11.39 8.44
N ALA A 125 -2.67 -12.43 9.23
CA ALA A 125 -2.42 -13.81 8.81
C ALA A 125 -3.16 -14.18 7.51
N ASN A 126 -4.33 -13.61 7.27
CA ASN A 126 -5.19 -13.89 6.12
C ASN A 126 -4.54 -13.56 4.76
N ILE A 127 -3.62 -12.60 4.68
CA ILE A 127 -2.93 -12.27 3.42
C ILE A 127 -2.10 -13.46 2.87
N LEU A 128 -1.73 -14.39 3.73
CA LEU A 128 -0.95 -15.59 3.40
C LEU A 128 -1.81 -16.87 3.31
N TYR A 129 -3.14 -16.77 3.33
CA TYR A 129 -4.05 -17.91 3.19
C TYR A 129 -3.96 -18.66 1.85
N PRO A 130 -3.44 -18.08 0.75
CA PRO A 130 -3.11 -18.87 -0.43
C PRO A 130 -2.12 -20.02 -0.18
N ILE A 131 -1.28 -19.96 0.86
CA ILE A 131 -0.37 -21.05 1.25
C ILE A 131 -1.20 -22.25 1.75
N ALA A 132 -0.89 -23.44 1.27
CA ALA A 132 -1.61 -24.66 1.63
C ALA A 132 -1.72 -24.85 3.15
N ASN A 133 -2.93 -25.10 3.62
CA ASN A 133 -3.32 -25.27 5.03
C ASN A 133 -3.27 -24.00 5.90
N ALA A 134 -2.84 -22.82 5.39
CA ALA A 134 -2.64 -21.62 6.20
C ALA A 134 -3.91 -21.24 7.00
N GLU A 135 -5.06 -21.10 6.34
CA GLU A 135 -6.33 -20.76 6.99
C GLU A 135 -6.75 -21.81 8.03
N ALA A 136 -6.61 -23.11 7.70
CA ALA A 136 -6.96 -24.19 8.63
C ALA A 136 -6.08 -24.18 9.90
N ILE A 137 -4.81 -23.75 9.77
CA ILE A 137 -3.91 -23.58 10.91
C ILE A 137 -4.30 -22.33 11.71
N ALA A 138 -4.52 -21.20 11.04
CA ALA A 138 -4.90 -19.93 11.69
C ALA A 138 -6.21 -20.05 12.48
N THR A 139 -7.14 -20.91 12.02
CA THR A 139 -8.40 -21.20 12.73
C THR A 139 -8.29 -22.35 13.76
N GLY A 140 -7.09 -22.95 13.93
CA GLY A 140 -6.83 -24.03 14.90
C GLY A 140 -7.29 -25.42 14.46
N ALA A 141 -7.68 -25.60 13.19
CA ALA A 141 -8.11 -26.91 12.66
C ALA A 141 -6.92 -27.81 12.29
N LYS A 142 -5.72 -27.23 12.07
CA LYS A 142 -4.48 -27.94 11.75
C LYS A 142 -3.30 -27.43 12.59
N GLN A 143 -2.20 -28.18 12.56
CA GLN A 143 -0.97 -27.82 13.27
C GLN A 143 -0.06 -26.96 12.39
N PRO A 144 0.76 -26.03 12.96
CA PRO A 144 1.68 -25.17 12.21
C PRO A 144 2.66 -25.92 11.32
N GLU A 145 3.04 -27.14 11.67
CA GLU A 145 3.94 -28.01 10.92
C GLU A 145 3.35 -28.49 9.60
N GLU A 146 2.03 -28.43 9.43
CA GLU A 146 1.31 -28.81 8.21
C GLU A 146 1.22 -27.68 7.18
N LEU A 147 1.77 -26.48 7.50
CA LEU A 147 1.80 -25.36 6.58
C LEU A 147 2.56 -25.73 5.30
N GLY A 148 2.01 -25.35 4.15
CA GLY A 148 2.61 -25.60 2.84
C GLY A 148 3.89 -24.83 2.59
N VAL A 149 4.83 -24.84 3.54
CA VAL A 149 6.16 -24.23 3.43
C VAL A 149 7.23 -25.18 3.95
N GLU A 150 8.32 -25.35 3.23
CA GLU A 150 9.38 -26.29 3.52
C GLU A 150 10.76 -25.70 3.23
N ALA A 151 11.69 -25.76 4.19
CA ALA A 151 13.10 -25.57 3.94
C ALA A 151 13.66 -26.88 3.36
N VAL A 152 13.87 -26.93 2.06
CA VAL A 152 14.43 -28.10 1.36
C VAL A 152 15.90 -28.30 1.76
N ASP A 153 16.61 -27.20 1.87
CA ASP A 153 17.97 -27.08 2.42
C ASP A 153 18.16 -25.66 3.02
N GLU A 154 19.38 -25.28 3.42
CA GLU A 154 19.65 -23.97 4.03
C GLU A 154 19.33 -22.79 3.10
N HIS A 155 19.41 -22.97 1.78
CA HIS A 155 19.25 -21.92 0.77
C HIS A 155 18.11 -22.19 -0.22
N THR A 156 17.27 -23.18 0.04
CA THR A 156 16.12 -23.50 -0.82
C THR A 156 14.84 -23.57 -0.01
N LEU A 157 13.92 -22.64 -0.30
CA LEU A 157 12.61 -22.55 0.33
C LEU A 157 11.51 -22.86 -0.68
N LYS A 158 10.63 -23.78 -0.34
CA LYS A 158 9.52 -24.19 -1.20
C LYS A 158 8.18 -23.87 -0.57
N PHE A 159 7.29 -23.26 -1.34
CA PHE A 159 5.88 -23.08 -1.02
C PHE A 159 5.00 -24.02 -1.84
N THR A 160 3.94 -24.49 -1.24
CA THR A 160 2.81 -25.16 -1.90
C THR A 160 1.57 -24.33 -1.64
N LEU A 161 0.82 -23.97 -2.69
CA LEU A 161 -0.39 -23.16 -2.60
C LEU A 161 -1.65 -24.02 -2.68
N ASN A 162 -2.77 -23.52 -2.15
CA ASN A 162 -4.09 -24.15 -2.23
C ASN A 162 -4.66 -24.08 -3.66
N ALA A 163 -4.36 -23.01 -4.38
CA ALA A 163 -4.78 -22.75 -5.75
C ALA A 163 -3.69 -21.92 -6.46
N PRO A 164 -3.66 -21.89 -7.79
CA PRO A 164 -2.79 -20.97 -8.52
C PRO A 164 -3.05 -19.53 -8.06
N THR A 165 -1.98 -18.83 -7.73
CA THR A 165 -2.05 -17.46 -7.22
C THR A 165 -1.00 -16.62 -7.95
N PRO A 166 -1.29 -16.11 -9.16
CA PRO A 166 -0.31 -15.40 -9.99
C PRO A 166 0.29 -14.15 -9.34
N TYR A 167 -0.42 -13.57 -8.37
CA TYR A 167 0.00 -12.41 -7.57
C TYR A 167 0.71 -12.81 -6.26
N PHE A 168 1.11 -14.07 -6.08
CA PHE A 168 1.73 -14.54 -4.83
C PHE A 168 3.01 -13.78 -4.47
N LEU A 169 3.80 -13.37 -5.46
CA LEU A 169 5.00 -12.56 -5.22
C LEU A 169 4.67 -11.19 -4.62
N GLU A 170 3.57 -10.58 -5.05
CA GLU A 170 3.09 -9.32 -4.47
C GLU A 170 2.70 -9.50 -2.99
N LEU A 171 2.04 -10.62 -2.63
CA LEU A 171 1.72 -10.92 -1.23
C LEU A 171 2.99 -11.07 -0.36
N LEU A 172 4.08 -11.58 -0.94
CA LEU A 172 5.35 -11.75 -0.24
C LEU A 172 6.13 -10.45 -0.03
N THR A 173 5.69 -9.30 -0.56
CA THR A 173 6.27 -7.99 -0.24
C THR A 173 5.69 -7.40 1.06
N HIS A 174 4.56 -7.95 1.54
CA HIS A 174 3.93 -7.48 2.76
C HIS A 174 4.72 -7.89 4.01
N GLN A 175 4.78 -7.02 5.04
CA GLN A 175 5.55 -7.27 6.27
C GLN A 175 5.20 -8.57 6.99
N SER A 176 4.00 -9.12 6.78
CA SER A 176 3.60 -10.41 7.36
C SER A 176 4.43 -11.61 6.87
N SER A 177 5.13 -11.49 5.74
CA SER A 177 5.94 -12.55 5.15
C SER A 177 7.43 -12.48 5.54
N LEU A 178 7.84 -11.45 6.27
CA LEU A 178 9.23 -11.20 6.65
C LEU A 178 9.79 -12.33 7.55
N PRO A 179 11.07 -12.66 7.43
CA PRO A 179 11.71 -13.70 8.26
C PRO A 179 11.92 -13.23 9.69
N MET A 180 12.16 -14.17 10.60
CA MET A 180 12.53 -13.91 12.00
C MET A 180 13.80 -14.63 12.39
N HIS A 181 14.67 -13.93 13.13
CA HIS A 181 15.84 -14.57 13.72
C HIS A 181 15.43 -15.54 14.85
N ARG A 182 15.34 -16.83 14.51
CA ARG A 182 14.77 -17.87 15.40
C ARG A 182 15.42 -17.93 16.77
N ALA A 183 16.75 -17.79 16.81
CA ALA A 183 17.50 -17.89 18.07
C ALA A 183 17.09 -16.78 19.04
N THR A 184 17.01 -15.53 18.57
CA THR A 184 16.61 -14.39 19.39
C THR A 184 15.15 -14.50 19.84
N VAL A 185 14.23 -14.85 18.93
CA VAL A 185 12.80 -14.98 19.30
C VAL A 185 12.60 -16.08 20.35
N LYS A 186 13.29 -17.23 20.22
CA LYS A 186 13.19 -18.32 21.21
C LYS A 186 13.83 -17.98 22.55
N ALA A 187 14.93 -17.22 22.55
CA ALA A 187 15.63 -16.84 23.78
C ALA A 187 14.93 -15.73 24.56
N GLU A 188 14.41 -14.72 23.87
CA GLU A 188 13.97 -13.46 24.43
C GLU A 188 12.44 -13.35 24.54
N GLY A 189 11.69 -14.22 23.86
CA GLY A 189 10.24 -14.14 23.81
C GLY A 189 9.78 -12.77 23.30
N SER A 190 8.84 -12.12 23.98
CA SER A 190 8.32 -10.80 23.58
C SER A 190 9.36 -9.66 23.65
N ASN A 191 10.52 -9.89 24.25
CA ASN A 191 11.58 -8.88 24.32
C ASN A 191 12.43 -8.80 23.05
N PHE A 192 12.26 -9.71 22.08
CA PHE A 192 13.07 -9.74 20.85
C PHE A 192 13.00 -8.44 20.03
N THR A 193 11.98 -7.62 20.24
CA THR A 193 11.77 -6.33 19.54
C THR A 193 12.47 -5.15 20.23
N LYS A 194 13.12 -5.34 21.37
CA LYS A 194 13.73 -4.25 22.12
C LYS A 194 15.03 -3.78 21.49
N PRO A 195 15.35 -2.46 21.57
CA PRO A 195 16.67 -1.95 21.22
C PRO A 195 17.78 -2.72 21.94
N GLY A 196 18.83 -3.06 21.21
CA GLY A 196 19.97 -3.86 21.70
C GLY A 196 19.72 -5.38 21.78
N VAL A 197 18.50 -5.84 21.56
CA VAL A 197 18.12 -7.26 21.51
C VAL A 197 17.68 -7.66 20.09
N MET A 198 16.96 -6.76 19.40
CA MET A 198 16.40 -7.00 18.09
C MET A 198 17.49 -7.31 17.06
N VAL A 199 17.33 -8.42 16.35
CA VAL A 199 18.20 -8.87 15.25
C VAL A 199 17.40 -8.81 13.96
N THR A 200 17.89 -8.03 13.01
CA THR A 200 17.23 -7.72 11.74
C THR A 200 18.07 -8.17 10.55
N ASN A 201 17.48 -8.33 9.37
CA ASN A 201 18.19 -8.71 8.15
C ASN A 201 18.06 -7.69 7.02
N GLY A 202 17.40 -6.54 7.28
CA GLY A 202 17.26 -5.45 6.31
C GLY A 202 18.47 -4.54 6.24
N ALA A 203 18.35 -3.46 5.47
CA ALA A 203 19.40 -2.46 5.27
C ALA A 203 19.76 -1.71 6.56
N TYR A 204 18.87 -1.72 7.56
CA TYR A 204 19.06 -1.01 8.83
C TYR A 204 18.81 -1.92 10.02
N LYS A 205 19.43 -1.54 11.15
CA LYS A 205 19.27 -2.18 12.47
C LYS A 205 18.78 -1.15 13.48
N LEU A 206 17.96 -1.60 14.43
CA LEU A 206 17.37 -0.75 15.47
C LEU A 206 18.44 -0.32 16.49
N VAL A 207 18.55 0.99 16.73
CA VAL A 207 19.42 1.58 17.75
C VAL A 207 18.62 1.99 18.98
N SER A 208 17.54 2.74 18.78
CA SER A 208 16.67 3.19 19.87
C SER A 208 15.23 3.36 19.41
N PHE A 209 14.32 3.21 20.35
CA PHE A 209 12.91 3.56 20.20
C PHE A 209 12.47 4.32 21.47
N VAL A 210 12.15 5.58 21.29
CA VAL A 210 11.61 6.45 22.35
C VAL A 210 10.18 6.83 21.92
N PRO A 211 9.15 6.27 22.57
CA PRO A 211 7.76 6.55 22.22
C PRO A 211 7.45 8.05 22.20
N ASN A 212 6.69 8.50 21.21
CA ASN A 212 6.31 9.89 20.92
C ASN A 212 7.50 10.85 20.66
N ASP A 213 8.71 10.32 20.45
CA ASP A 213 9.87 11.11 20.04
C ASP A 213 10.41 10.61 18.70
N ARG A 214 11.08 9.44 18.69
CA ARG A 214 11.63 8.87 17.45
C ARG A 214 12.07 7.43 17.57
N ILE A 215 12.17 6.78 16.42
CA ILE A 215 12.89 5.52 16.21
C ILE A 215 14.17 5.86 15.47
N VAL A 216 15.31 5.37 15.97
CA VAL A 216 16.62 5.55 15.36
C VAL A 216 17.13 4.22 14.86
N MET A 217 17.54 4.21 13.61
CA MET A 217 18.17 3.07 12.97
C MET A 217 19.52 3.47 12.37
N GLU A 218 20.44 2.53 12.32
CA GLU A 218 21.73 2.68 11.66
C GLU A 218 21.89 1.62 10.58
N LYS A 219 22.68 1.96 9.57
CA LYS A 219 23.01 1.04 8.49
C LYS A 219 23.51 -0.30 9.04
N ASN A 220 22.97 -1.38 8.52
CA ASN A 220 23.40 -2.74 8.84
C ASN A 220 24.60 -3.10 7.97
N GLU A 221 25.77 -3.17 8.56
CA GLU A 221 27.02 -3.51 7.88
C GLU A 221 27.08 -4.95 7.36
N HIS A 222 26.18 -5.82 7.84
CA HIS A 222 26.06 -7.20 7.40
C HIS A 222 25.02 -7.40 6.28
N PHE A 223 24.29 -6.33 5.92
CA PHE A 223 23.33 -6.39 4.83
C PHE A 223 24.07 -6.69 3.51
N HIS A 224 23.56 -7.65 2.72
CA HIS A 224 24.25 -8.13 1.51
C HIS A 224 24.57 -7.01 0.50
N ASP A 225 23.76 -5.96 0.46
CA ASP A 225 23.92 -4.81 -0.43
C ASP A 225 24.31 -3.50 0.31
N ALA A 226 24.95 -3.63 1.48
CA ALA A 226 25.32 -2.48 2.33
C ALA A 226 26.20 -1.44 1.60
N ALA A 227 26.96 -1.85 0.59
CA ALA A 227 27.80 -0.96 -0.20
C ALA A 227 27.01 0.06 -1.01
N ASN A 228 25.79 -0.25 -1.40
CA ASN A 228 24.90 0.61 -2.20
C ASN A 228 23.92 1.41 -1.33
N VAL A 229 23.84 1.17 -0.03
CA VAL A 229 23.02 1.97 0.91
C VAL A 229 23.74 3.28 1.22
N ALA A 230 23.20 4.39 0.73
CA ALA A 230 23.82 5.72 0.83
C ALA A 230 23.57 6.42 2.19
N ILE A 231 22.47 6.11 2.85
CA ILE A 231 22.07 6.70 4.13
C ILE A 231 22.66 5.87 5.27
N ASP A 232 23.40 6.49 6.19
CA ASP A 232 24.01 5.79 7.32
C ASP A 232 23.07 5.68 8.52
N ARG A 233 22.14 6.65 8.67
CA ARG A 233 21.24 6.76 9.81
C ARG A 233 19.86 7.22 9.37
N VAL A 234 18.83 6.57 9.89
CA VAL A 234 17.41 6.91 9.67
C VAL A 234 16.79 7.27 11.00
N GLU A 235 16.11 8.40 11.05
CA GLU A 235 15.29 8.81 12.18
C GLU A 235 13.84 8.91 11.74
N TRP A 236 12.98 8.02 12.24
CA TRP A 236 11.54 8.08 12.06
C TRP A 236 10.92 8.87 13.20
N VAL A 237 10.20 9.95 12.87
CA VAL A 237 9.56 10.85 13.83
C VAL A 237 8.05 10.82 13.64
N PRO A 238 7.25 10.49 14.67
CA PRO A 238 5.80 10.49 14.56
C PRO A 238 5.23 11.92 14.48
N PHE A 239 4.28 12.13 13.58
CA PHE A 239 3.58 13.41 13.39
C PHE A 239 2.07 13.19 13.25
N GLU A 240 1.36 13.07 14.36
CA GLU A 240 -0.11 13.07 14.35
C GLU A 240 -0.67 14.42 13.85
N ASP A 241 0.02 15.54 14.16
CA ASP A 241 -0.24 16.86 13.57
C ASP A 241 0.62 17.05 12.29
N ARG A 242 -0.01 16.90 11.12
CA ARG A 242 0.63 17.08 9.82
C ARG A 242 1.19 18.48 9.61
N SER A 243 0.54 19.50 10.21
CA SER A 243 1.05 20.88 10.19
C SER A 243 2.36 21.03 10.96
N ALA A 244 2.61 20.17 11.99
CA ALA A 244 3.89 20.13 12.67
C ALA A 244 5.00 19.55 11.77
N CYS A 245 4.69 18.51 10.98
CA CYS A 245 5.65 17.99 9.98
C CYS A 245 6.01 19.06 8.96
N LEU A 246 5.02 19.73 8.37
CA LEU A 246 5.23 20.82 7.40
C LEU A 246 6.17 21.90 7.97
N ARG A 247 5.90 22.41 9.17
CA ARG A 247 6.76 23.42 9.80
C ARG A 247 8.21 22.96 9.97
N ARG A 248 8.44 21.71 10.36
CA ARG A 248 9.79 21.14 10.52
C ARG A 248 10.45 20.83 9.19
N PHE A 249 9.67 20.51 8.17
CA PHE A 249 10.14 20.36 6.80
C PHE A 249 10.66 21.70 6.26
N GLU A 250 9.90 22.78 6.38
CA GLU A 250 10.32 24.13 5.99
C GLU A 250 11.56 24.64 6.76
N ALA A 251 11.72 24.19 8.02
CA ALA A 251 12.92 24.48 8.81
C ALA A 251 14.14 23.64 8.38
N GLY A 252 13.97 22.67 7.46
CA GLY A 252 15.02 21.74 7.03
C GLY A 252 15.37 20.65 8.05
N GLU A 253 14.57 20.49 9.10
CA GLU A 253 14.78 19.51 10.16
C GLU A 253 14.27 18.10 9.77
N VAL A 254 13.32 18.01 8.87
CA VAL A 254 12.73 16.79 8.33
C VAL A 254 12.86 16.79 6.82
N GLN A 255 13.33 15.71 6.21
CA GLN A 255 13.51 15.61 4.76
C GLN A 255 12.31 15.02 4.04
N MET A 256 11.43 14.30 4.73
CA MET A 256 10.23 13.70 4.14
C MET A 256 9.07 13.73 5.14
N CYS A 257 7.89 14.19 4.71
CA CYS A 257 6.63 14.00 5.44
C CYS A 257 5.74 13.05 4.62
N THR A 258 5.23 12.01 5.24
CA THR A 258 4.45 10.91 4.59
C THR A 258 2.99 11.26 4.35
N ASP A 259 2.50 12.36 4.86
CA ASP A 259 1.19 12.97 4.54
C ASP A 259 1.27 14.48 4.81
N VAL A 260 0.32 15.22 4.30
CA VAL A 260 0.32 16.68 4.33
C VAL A 260 -1.01 17.23 4.87
N PRO A 261 -1.00 18.43 5.50
CA PRO A 261 -2.21 19.05 5.99
C PRO A 261 -3.09 19.54 4.82
N ALA A 262 -4.28 18.95 4.65
CA ALA A 262 -5.19 19.27 3.55
C ALA A 262 -5.59 20.75 3.52
N GLU A 263 -5.76 21.37 4.70
CA GLU A 263 -6.10 22.78 4.84
C GLU A 263 -5.00 23.75 4.38
N GLN A 264 -3.77 23.25 4.15
CA GLN A 264 -2.63 24.04 3.68
C GLN A 264 -2.21 23.69 2.24
N MET A 265 -3.01 22.92 1.50
CA MET A 265 -2.69 22.51 0.13
C MET A 265 -2.41 23.69 -0.80
N ALA A 266 -3.23 24.75 -0.77
CA ALA A 266 -3.03 25.93 -1.58
C ALA A 266 -1.66 26.60 -1.31
N TYR A 267 -1.28 26.69 -0.03
CA TYR A 267 0.01 27.21 0.38
C TYR A 267 1.18 26.36 -0.15
N MET A 268 1.09 25.03 0.01
CA MET A 268 2.16 24.12 -0.43
C MET A 268 2.32 24.13 -1.97
N ARG A 269 1.22 24.21 -2.72
CA ARG A 269 1.26 24.33 -4.19
C ARG A 269 1.94 25.62 -4.67
N GLU A 270 1.75 26.71 -3.95
CA GLU A 270 2.37 28.00 -4.27
C GLU A 270 3.84 28.04 -3.88
N ASN A 271 4.21 27.50 -2.72
CA ASN A 271 5.52 27.73 -2.11
C ASN A 271 6.45 26.50 -2.12
N LEU A 272 5.92 25.28 -2.23
CA LEU A 272 6.66 24.00 -2.17
C LEU A 272 6.35 23.09 -3.37
N LYS A 273 6.04 23.69 -4.52
CA LYS A 273 5.56 22.99 -5.72
C LYS A 273 6.46 21.82 -6.15
N ASP A 274 7.79 22.01 -6.09
CA ASP A 274 8.77 21.02 -6.53
C ASP A 274 9.08 19.96 -5.45
N GLU A 275 8.51 20.10 -4.25
CA GLU A 275 8.71 19.24 -3.10
C GLU A 275 7.39 18.55 -2.66
N LEU A 276 6.26 19.03 -3.20
CA LEU A 276 4.94 18.45 -2.97
C LEU A 276 4.64 17.37 -4.02
N HIS A 277 4.55 16.14 -3.56
CA HIS A 277 4.18 14.99 -4.37
C HIS A 277 2.72 14.62 -4.13
N ILE A 278 1.94 14.49 -5.20
CA ILE A 278 0.57 13.97 -5.19
C ILE A 278 0.48 12.97 -6.33
N ALA A 279 0.29 11.72 -5.99
CA ALA A 279 0.28 10.62 -6.95
C ALA A 279 -0.91 9.69 -6.72
N PRO A 280 -1.33 8.90 -7.71
CA PRO A 280 -2.31 7.84 -7.50
C PRO A 280 -1.87 6.91 -6.37
N TYR A 281 -2.84 6.49 -5.54
CA TYR A 281 -2.65 5.52 -4.47
C TYR A 281 -3.49 4.27 -4.74
N LEU A 282 -3.12 3.16 -4.16
CA LEU A 282 -3.73 1.85 -4.37
C LEU A 282 -5.15 1.80 -3.78
N GLY A 283 -6.06 2.63 -4.31
CA GLY A 283 -7.41 2.70 -3.79
C GLY A 283 -8.39 3.42 -4.71
N THR A 284 -9.65 2.99 -4.65
CA THR A 284 -10.76 3.53 -5.42
C THR A 284 -11.93 3.89 -4.52
N TYR A 285 -12.44 5.10 -4.67
CA TYR A 285 -13.70 5.56 -4.12
C TYR A 285 -14.78 5.38 -5.17
N TYR A 286 -15.81 4.62 -4.87
CA TYR A 286 -16.83 4.23 -5.82
C TYR A 286 -18.22 4.20 -5.20
N LEU A 287 -19.26 4.16 -6.04
CA LEU A 287 -20.65 4.19 -5.65
C LEU A 287 -21.35 2.90 -6.13
N PRO A 288 -21.47 1.87 -5.29
CA PRO A 288 -22.31 0.71 -5.54
C PRO A 288 -23.76 1.12 -5.79
N VAL A 289 -24.38 0.62 -6.88
CA VAL A 289 -25.77 0.86 -7.26
C VAL A 289 -26.55 -0.44 -7.17
N LYS A 290 -27.55 -0.50 -6.29
CA LYS A 290 -28.34 -1.71 -6.06
C LYS A 290 -29.80 -1.55 -6.52
N GLY A 291 -30.51 -0.61 -5.92
CA GLY A 291 -31.94 -0.44 -6.11
C GLY A 291 -32.80 -1.62 -5.60
N ALA A 292 -34.02 -1.38 -5.24
CA ALA A 292 -34.99 -2.41 -4.89
C ALA A 292 -35.46 -3.19 -6.14
N ASP A 293 -36.11 -4.33 -5.95
CA ASP A 293 -36.74 -5.06 -7.05
C ASP A 293 -37.80 -4.20 -7.74
N GLY A 294 -37.71 -4.14 -9.08
CA GLY A 294 -38.56 -3.26 -9.89
C GLY A 294 -38.14 -1.79 -9.93
N SER A 295 -37.06 -1.41 -9.26
CA SER A 295 -36.48 -0.07 -9.37
C SER A 295 -35.93 0.18 -10.78
N PRO A 296 -36.06 1.41 -11.34
CA PRO A 296 -35.39 1.80 -12.58
C PRO A 296 -33.88 1.61 -12.55
N LEU A 297 -33.24 1.61 -11.38
CA LEU A 297 -31.80 1.35 -11.19
C LEU A 297 -31.35 -0.05 -11.64
N LYS A 298 -32.29 -0.98 -11.87
CA LYS A 298 -31.99 -2.31 -12.47
C LYS A 298 -31.66 -2.22 -13.96
N ASP A 299 -32.10 -1.17 -14.65
CA ASP A 299 -31.74 -0.91 -16.04
C ASP A 299 -30.37 -0.24 -16.12
N LYS A 300 -29.44 -0.85 -16.87
CA LYS A 300 -28.07 -0.32 -17.00
C LYS A 300 -28.05 1.10 -17.60
N ARG A 301 -29.00 1.44 -18.49
CA ARG A 301 -29.08 2.78 -19.07
C ARG A 301 -29.30 3.86 -18.01
N VAL A 302 -30.09 3.54 -16.97
CA VAL A 302 -30.30 4.45 -15.83
C VAL A 302 -29.02 4.60 -15.00
N ARG A 303 -28.29 3.51 -14.77
CA ARG A 303 -27.01 3.56 -14.05
C ARG A 303 -25.92 4.31 -14.84
N GLN A 304 -25.86 4.09 -16.15
CA GLN A 304 -24.97 4.83 -17.06
C GLN A 304 -25.33 6.33 -17.06
N ALA A 305 -26.60 6.71 -17.15
CA ALA A 305 -27.04 8.09 -17.09
C ALA A 305 -26.62 8.77 -15.77
N ILE A 306 -26.78 8.09 -14.63
CA ILE A 306 -26.31 8.57 -13.32
C ILE A 306 -24.80 8.75 -13.32
N SER A 307 -24.05 7.79 -13.86
CA SER A 307 -22.59 7.84 -13.91
C SER A 307 -22.05 8.98 -14.79
N MET A 308 -22.71 9.26 -15.93
CA MET A 308 -22.30 10.29 -16.89
C MET A 308 -22.40 11.70 -16.33
N VAL A 309 -23.41 11.99 -15.50
CA VAL A 309 -23.64 13.34 -14.98
C VAL A 309 -22.69 13.74 -13.86
N LEU A 310 -21.93 12.80 -13.29
CA LEU A 310 -21.01 13.10 -12.20
C LEU A 310 -19.78 13.83 -12.71
N ASP A 311 -19.65 15.08 -12.26
CA ASP A 311 -18.46 15.90 -12.48
C ASP A 311 -17.37 15.52 -11.46
N ARG A 312 -16.51 14.60 -11.88
CA ARG A 312 -15.44 14.03 -11.04
C ARG A 312 -14.35 15.05 -10.75
N ASP A 313 -14.07 15.93 -11.71
CA ASP A 313 -13.07 16.99 -11.57
C ASP A 313 -13.54 18.00 -10.52
N PHE A 314 -14.78 18.48 -10.62
CA PHE A 314 -15.38 19.36 -9.58
C PHE A 314 -15.35 18.71 -8.19
N ILE A 315 -15.70 17.41 -8.09
CA ILE A 315 -15.69 16.73 -6.80
C ILE A 315 -14.25 16.62 -6.26
N ALA A 316 -13.27 16.28 -7.11
CA ALA A 316 -11.87 16.19 -6.70
C ALA A 316 -11.29 17.55 -6.29
N GLU A 317 -11.54 18.59 -7.07
CA GLU A 317 -10.99 19.92 -6.87
C GLU A 317 -11.68 20.67 -5.72
N GLU A 318 -13.00 20.79 -5.76
CA GLU A 318 -13.74 21.68 -4.85
C GLU A 318 -14.15 20.98 -3.54
N VAL A 319 -14.47 19.67 -3.59
CA VAL A 319 -14.91 18.95 -2.39
C VAL A 319 -13.72 18.33 -1.67
N TRP A 320 -12.81 17.69 -2.41
CA TRP A 320 -11.64 17.01 -1.84
C TRP A 320 -10.36 17.85 -1.88
N GLN A 321 -10.42 19.10 -2.41
CA GLN A 321 -9.28 20.02 -2.47
C GLN A 321 -8.04 19.33 -3.09
N GLU A 322 -8.27 18.57 -4.15
CA GLU A 322 -7.27 17.79 -4.89
C GLU A 322 -6.49 16.78 -4.02
N THR A 323 -7.05 16.37 -2.88
CA THR A 323 -6.51 15.27 -2.07
C THR A 323 -7.01 13.90 -2.52
N MET A 324 -7.77 13.86 -3.61
CA MET A 324 -8.14 12.67 -4.39
C MET A 324 -8.15 13.05 -5.88
N LEU A 325 -8.00 12.07 -6.74
CA LEU A 325 -7.96 12.28 -8.19
C LEU A 325 -9.28 11.83 -8.83
N PRO A 326 -9.73 12.43 -9.95
CA PRO A 326 -10.86 11.92 -10.71
C PRO A 326 -10.66 10.45 -11.09
N GLY A 327 -11.70 9.61 -10.90
CA GLY A 327 -11.63 8.16 -11.13
C GLY A 327 -12.63 7.70 -12.20
N TYR A 328 -12.13 7.14 -13.30
CA TYR A 328 -12.93 6.64 -14.42
C TYR A 328 -12.79 5.12 -14.63
N SER A 329 -12.00 4.42 -13.78
CA SER A 329 -11.84 2.97 -13.74
C SER A 329 -11.98 2.44 -12.32
N MET A 330 -12.32 1.17 -12.17
CA MET A 330 -12.36 0.51 -10.85
C MET A 330 -10.97 0.13 -10.37
N VAL A 331 -10.12 -0.29 -11.28
CA VAL A 331 -8.72 -0.61 -10.98
C VAL A 331 -7.91 0.69 -11.07
N PRO A 332 -7.18 1.08 -10.00
CA PRO A 332 -6.34 2.28 -10.03
C PRO A 332 -5.27 2.21 -11.14
N PRO A 333 -4.96 3.35 -11.80
CA PRO A 333 -3.92 3.37 -12.83
C PRO A 333 -2.53 3.08 -12.23
N GLY A 334 -1.70 2.35 -12.98
CA GLY A 334 -0.32 2.02 -12.56
C GLY A 334 -0.19 0.78 -11.67
N ILE A 335 -1.27 0.01 -11.49
CA ILE A 335 -1.23 -1.23 -10.72
C ILE A 335 -0.35 -2.30 -11.40
N SER A 336 0.35 -3.11 -10.60
CA SER A 336 1.18 -4.22 -11.09
C SER A 336 0.33 -5.28 -11.80
N ASN A 337 0.95 -6.05 -12.70
CA ASN A 337 0.33 -7.20 -13.36
C ASN A 337 -0.96 -6.87 -14.15
N TYR A 338 -1.08 -5.64 -14.63
CA TYR A 338 -2.23 -5.19 -15.41
C TYR A 338 -1.81 -4.65 -16.78
N VAL A 339 -2.81 -4.28 -17.59
CA VAL A 339 -2.57 -3.63 -18.89
C VAL A 339 -2.05 -2.20 -18.68
N GLU A 340 -1.18 -1.74 -19.57
CA GLU A 340 -0.58 -0.40 -19.49
C GLU A 340 -1.64 0.72 -19.56
N THR A 341 -2.69 0.50 -20.35
CA THR A 341 -3.84 1.41 -20.44
C THR A 341 -5.08 0.67 -19.93
N PRO A 342 -5.45 0.85 -18.65
CA PRO A 342 -6.65 0.24 -18.09
C PRO A 342 -7.93 0.66 -18.81
N PRO A 343 -8.97 -0.18 -18.83
CA PRO A 343 -10.30 0.23 -19.23
C PRO A 343 -10.78 1.43 -18.42
N ALA A 344 -11.50 2.33 -19.06
CA ALA A 344 -12.14 3.47 -18.43
C ALA A 344 -13.56 3.63 -18.95
N LEU A 345 -14.38 4.37 -18.23
CA LEU A 345 -15.72 4.75 -18.70
C LEU A 345 -15.60 5.46 -20.05
N ASP A 346 -16.40 5.05 -21.02
CA ASP A 346 -16.28 5.44 -22.44
C ASP A 346 -16.47 6.93 -22.71
N TYR A 347 -17.07 7.66 -21.77
CA TYR A 347 -17.30 9.10 -21.81
C TYR A 347 -16.27 9.93 -21.00
N ALA A 348 -15.18 9.32 -20.55
CA ALA A 348 -14.20 9.98 -19.68
C ALA A 348 -13.63 11.29 -20.29
N ASP A 349 -13.43 11.30 -21.60
CA ASP A 349 -12.87 12.44 -22.34
C ASP A 349 -13.95 13.40 -22.91
N GLU A 350 -15.23 13.21 -22.56
CA GLU A 350 -16.33 14.02 -23.09
C GLU A 350 -16.66 15.20 -22.18
N ASP A 351 -17.07 16.31 -22.78
CA ASP A 351 -17.54 17.49 -22.05
C ASP A 351 -18.79 17.17 -21.19
N LEU A 352 -18.88 17.76 -20.00
CA LEU A 352 -19.98 17.49 -19.06
C LEU A 352 -21.37 17.77 -19.68
N LEU A 353 -21.51 18.83 -20.48
CA LEU A 353 -22.79 19.15 -21.12
C LEU A 353 -23.24 18.09 -22.13
N ASP A 354 -22.30 17.56 -22.91
CA ASP A 354 -22.58 16.47 -23.85
C ASP A 354 -22.97 15.19 -23.09
N ARG A 355 -22.31 14.91 -21.96
CA ARG A 355 -22.64 13.78 -21.07
C ARG A 355 -24.03 13.93 -20.45
N GLU A 356 -24.43 15.14 -20.01
CA GLU A 356 -25.77 15.42 -19.49
C GLU A 356 -26.85 15.20 -20.54
N ASP A 357 -26.64 15.61 -21.80
CA ASP A 357 -27.60 15.41 -22.88
C ASP A 357 -27.75 13.91 -23.23
N LYS A 358 -26.65 13.17 -23.28
CA LYS A 358 -26.68 11.69 -23.43
C LYS A 358 -27.40 11.01 -22.27
N ALA A 359 -27.15 11.43 -21.03
CA ALA A 359 -27.80 10.90 -19.85
C ALA A 359 -29.32 11.08 -19.89
N LYS A 360 -29.80 12.26 -20.30
CA LYS A 360 -31.24 12.52 -20.50
C LYS A 360 -31.84 11.62 -21.56
N ALA A 361 -31.13 11.41 -22.69
CA ALA A 361 -31.60 10.50 -23.75
C ALA A 361 -31.70 9.05 -23.25
N LEU A 362 -30.72 8.55 -22.49
CA LEU A 362 -30.76 7.22 -21.89
C LEU A 362 -31.91 7.04 -20.91
N LEU A 363 -32.24 8.06 -20.10
CA LEU A 363 -33.38 8.04 -19.18
C LEU A 363 -34.71 7.99 -19.96
N GLU A 364 -34.85 8.75 -21.05
CA GLU A 364 -36.04 8.73 -21.92
C GLU A 364 -36.20 7.32 -22.56
N GLU A 365 -35.11 6.74 -23.09
CA GLU A 365 -35.11 5.39 -23.65
C GLU A 365 -35.43 4.30 -22.62
N ALA A 366 -35.05 4.50 -21.36
CA ALA A 366 -35.38 3.63 -20.25
C ALA A 366 -36.81 3.85 -19.71
N GLY A 367 -37.56 4.85 -20.23
CA GLY A 367 -38.90 5.16 -19.83
C GLY A 367 -38.99 5.89 -18.48
N VAL A 368 -37.92 6.53 -18.01
CA VAL A 368 -37.85 7.30 -16.78
C VAL A 368 -38.23 8.76 -17.09
N ALA A 369 -39.42 9.18 -16.68
CA ALA A 369 -39.85 10.57 -16.86
C ALA A 369 -39.10 11.51 -15.90
N GLU A 370 -38.87 12.75 -16.35
CA GLU A 370 -38.25 13.79 -15.52
C GLU A 370 -38.95 13.93 -14.16
N GLY A 371 -38.20 13.94 -13.08
CA GLY A 371 -38.70 14.07 -11.70
C GLY A 371 -39.42 12.83 -11.13
N SER A 372 -39.59 11.76 -11.92
CA SER A 372 -40.27 10.54 -11.46
C SER A 372 -39.39 9.60 -10.62
N LEU A 373 -38.07 9.66 -10.76
CA LEU A 373 -37.13 8.85 -10.00
C LEU A 373 -36.57 9.66 -8.83
N THR A 374 -36.62 9.05 -7.63
CA THR A 374 -35.92 9.54 -6.45
C THR A 374 -34.99 8.44 -5.95
N VAL A 375 -33.73 8.76 -5.78
CA VAL A 375 -32.69 7.83 -5.28
C VAL A 375 -32.23 8.20 -3.87
N GLN A 376 -31.93 7.22 -3.05
CA GLN A 376 -31.32 7.43 -1.74
C GLN A 376 -29.80 7.28 -1.86
N LEU A 377 -29.07 8.33 -1.49
CA LEU A 377 -27.60 8.37 -1.40
C LEU A 377 -27.20 8.12 0.04
N SER A 378 -26.66 6.92 0.35
CA SER A 378 -26.26 6.55 1.70
C SER A 378 -24.73 6.60 1.86
N TYR A 379 -24.27 7.10 3.03
CA TYR A 379 -22.85 7.24 3.33
C TYR A 379 -22.59 7.21 4.84
N ASN A 380 -21.34 6.84 5.21
CA ASN A 380 -20.89 6.93 6.59
C ASN A 380 -20.55 8.38 6.96
N SER A 381 -20.79 8.73 8.22
CA SER A 381 -20.54 10.08 8.77
C SER A 381 -19.13 10.55 8.51
N SER A 382 -19.01 11.59 7.70
CA SER A 382 -17.80 12.34 7.39
C SER A 382 -18.21 13.61 6.64
N GLU A 383 -17.55 14.72 6.91
CA GLU A 383 -17.84 15.99 6.23
C GLU A 383 -17.60 15.86 4.72
N ASN A 384 -16.46 15.28 4.31
CA ASN A 384 -16.16 15.09 2.89
C ASN A 384 -17.18 14.19 2.20
N HIS A 385 -17.64 13.10 2.85
CA HIS A 385 -18.67 12.23 2.25
C HIS A 385 -20.00 12.95 2.13
N ARG A 386 -20.39 13.74 3.13
CA ARG A 386 -21.60 14.56 3.07
C ARG A 386 -21.55 15.56 1.92
N ASN A 387 -20.44 16.29 1.79
CA ASN A 387 -20.24 17.27 0.73
C ASN A 387 -20.25 16.60 -0.65
N THR A 388 -19.57 15.44 -0.80
CA THR A 388 -19.59 14.63 -2.02
C THR A 388 -21.02 14.23 -2.41
N MET A 389 -21.79 13.66 -1.46
CA MET A 389 -23.17 13.23 -1.74
C MET A 389 -24.11 14.40 -1.99
N THR A 390 -23.86 15.57 -1.39
CA THR A 390 -24.60 16.80 -1.68
C THR A 390 -24.33 17.27 -3.11
N ALA A 391 -23.08 17.29 -3.54
CA ALA A 391 -22.71 17.64 -4.92
C ALA A 391 -23.34 16.67 -5.94
N ILE A 392 -23.28 15.36 -5.67
CA ILE A 392 -23.94 14.35 -6.50
C ILE A 392 -25.45 14.57 -6.57
N ALA A 393 -26.11 14.86 -5.44
CA ALA A 393 -27.54 15.13 -5.41
C ALA A 393 -27.92 16.35 -6.28
N ASP A 394 -27.08 17.38 -6.32
CA ASP A 394 -27.29 18.55 -7.18
C ASP A 394 -27.04 18.23 -8.67
N MET A 395 -26.01 17.44 -9.00
CA MET A 395 -25.73 16.99 -10.37
C MET A 395 -26.88 16.13 -10.93
N LEU A 396 -27.46 15.25 -10.13
CA LEU A 396 -28.59 14.40 -10.53
C LEU A 396 -29.84 15.21 -10.93
N LYS A 397 -30.05 16.40 -10.34
CA LYS A 397 -31.15 17.29 -10.71
C LYS A 397 -31.04 17.79 -12.15
N ASN A 398 -29.81 17.93 -12.70
CA ASN A 398 -29.59 18.37 -14.07
C ASN A 398 -30.19 17.41 -15.11
N ILE A 399 -30.34 16.13 -14.73
CA ILE A 399 -30.95 15.09 -15.57
C ILE A 399 -32.34 14.65 -15.07
N GLY A 400 -32.98 15.44 -14.17
CA GLY A 400 -34.31 15.19 -13.69
C GLY A 400 -34.47 14.06 -12.67
N ILE A 401 -33.38 13.65 -11.99
CA ILE A 401 -33.42 12.68 -10.89
C ILE A 401 -33.35 13.41 -9.56
N ASN A 402 -34.28 13.07 -8.64
CA ASN A 402 -34.28 13.57 -7.27
C ASN A 402 -33.37 12.68 -6.39
N ALA A 403 -32.75 13.27 -5.37
CA ALA A 403 -31.94 12.51 -4.42
C ALA A 403 -32.32 12.88 -2.97
N THR A 404 -32.20 11.89 -2.09
CA THR A 404 -32.28 12.05 -0.63
C THR A 404 -30.97 11.55 0.00
N LEU A 405 -30.49 12.26 1.03
CA LEU A 405 -29.26 11.91 1.74
C LEU A 405 -29.56 11.07 2.97
N ASN A 406 -28.80 9.99 3.18
CA ASN A 406 -28.91 9.09 4.33
C ASN A 406 -27.54 8.90 4.97
N GLU A 407 -27.26 9.69 6.00
CA GLU A 407 -26.03 9.60 6.78
C GLU A 407 -26.16 8.57 7.89
N MET A 408 -25.15 7.71 8.05
CA MET A 408 -25.09 6.68 9.08
C MET A 408 -23.74 6.72 9.81
N GLU A 409 -23.72 6.34 11.09
CA GLU A 409 -22.48 6.13 11.83
C GLU A 409 -21.66 5.00 11.20
N GLY A 410 -20.31 5.11 11.25
CA GLY A 410 -19.41 4.28 10.46
C GLY A 410 -19.57 2.77 10.66
N THR A 411 -19.56 2.27 11.91
CA THR A 411 -19.70 0.84 12.20
C THR A 411 -21.05 0.30 11.74
N ASN A 412 -22.13 1.01 12.01
CA ASN A 412 -23.49 0.65 11.58
C ASN A 412 -23.60 0.66 10.06
N TYR A 413 -22.95 1.62 9.40
CA TYR A 413 -22.94 1.72 7.94
C TYR A 413 -22.31 0.51 7.27
N PHE A 414 -21.12 0.12 7.69
CA PHE A 414 -20.42 -1.02 7.07
C PHE A 414 -21.13 -2.36 7.35
N ASN A 415 -21.73 -2.53 8.52
CA ASN A 415 -22.58 -3.69 8.79
C ASN A 415 -23.81 -3.70 7.87
N TYR A 416 -24.48 -2.54 7.69
CA TYR A 416 -25.60 -2.39 6.78
C TYR A 416 -25.28 -2.76 5.34
N LEU A 417 -24.06 -2.41 4.84
CA LEU A 417 -23.60 -2.80 3.52
C LEU A 417 -23.37 -4.32 3.42
N LYS A 418 -22.66 -4.91 4.39
CA LYS A 418 -22.35 -6.34 4.42
C LYS A 418 -23.61 -7.22 4.50
N GLU A 419 -24.59 -6.81 5.28
CA GLU A 419 -25.88 -7.49 5.42
C GLU A 419 -26.78 -7.32 4.18
N GLY A 420 -26.39 -6.47 3.22
CA GLY A 420 -27.15 -6.23 2.01
C GLY A 420 -28.41 -5.39 2.24
N GLY A 421 -28.29 -4.34 3.05
CA GLY A 421 -29.36 -3.42 3.38
C GLY A 421 -30.16 -2.87 2.18
N ALA A 422 -31.31 -2.28 2.45
CA ALA A 422 -32.17 -1.69 1.42
C ALA A 422 -31.66 -0.29 1.05
N TYR A 423 -30.83 -0.18 0.02
CA TYR A 423 -30.28 1.07 -0.49
C TYR A 423 -30.37 1.16 -2.01
N ASP A 424 -30.32 2.38 -2.53
CA ASP A 424 -30.24 2.65 -3.97
C ASP A 424 -28.76 2.82 -4.40
N ILE A 425 -28.09 3.85 -3.88
CA ILE A 425 -26.70 4.17 -4.15
C ILE A 425 -25.99 4.38 -2.82
N VAL A 426 -24.84 3.77 -2.65
CA VAL A 426 -24.04 3.88 -1.43
C VAL A 426 -22.63 4.34 -1.72
N ARG A 427 -22.00 4.96 -0.75
CA ARG A 427 -20.57 5.24 -0.77
C ARG A 427 -19.78 3.98 -0.44
N ALA A 428 -18.77 3.66 -1.22
CA ALA A 428 -17.78 2.66 -0.87
C ALA A 428 -16.38 3.17 -1.19
N GLY A 429 -15.39 2.53 -0.63
CA GLY A 429 -13.99 2.72 -0.94
C GLY A 429 -13.26 1.43 -0.69
N TRP A 430 -12.26 1.16 -1.48
CA TRP A 430 -11.37 0.01 -1.31
C TRP A 430 -9.93 0.48 -1.42
N ILE A 431 -9.13 0.13 -0.43
CA ILE A 431 -7.68 0.25 -0.46
C ILE A 431 -7.14 -1.16 -0.64
N GLY A 432 -6.32 -1.36 -1.66
CA GLY A 432 -5.76 -2.66 -1.98
C GLY A 432 -4.69 -3.09 -0.98
N ASP A 433 -4.73 -4.36 -0.57
CA ASP A 433 -3.72 -4.96 0.32
C ASP A 433 -2.46 -5.38 -0.44
N TYR A 434 -2.54 -5.51 -1.77
CA TYR A 434 -1.46 -5.85 -2.68
C TYR A 434 -1.72 -5.29 -4.07
N SER A 435 -0.64 -5.03 -4.83
CA SER A 435 -0.69 -4.38 -6.14
C SER A 435 -0.99 -5.39 -7.25
N ASP A 436 -2.27 -5.76 -7.38
CA ASP A 436 -2.77 -6.64 -8.44
C ASP A 436 -4.24 -6.30 -8.74
N PRO A 437 -4.69 -6.24 -10.01
CA PRO A 437 -6.06 -5.90 -10.37
C PRO A 437 -7.11 -6.84 -9.78
N GLN A 438 -6.75 -8.08 -9.47
CA GLN A 438 -7.65 -9.02 -8.78
C GLN A 438 -8.16 -8.44 -7.45
N ASN A 439 -7.34 -7.65 -6.75
CA ASN A 439 -7.70 -7.01 -5.47
C ASN A 439 -8.85 -6.00 -5.58
N PHE A 440 -9.20 -5.56 -6.77
CA PHE A 440 -10.31 -4.63 -7.03
C PHE A 440 -11.47 -5.33 -7.73
N LEU A 441 -11.17 -6.23 -8.64
CA LEU A 441 -12.19 -6.88 -9.45
C LEU A 441 -12.96 -7.97 -8.68
N PHE A 442 -12.30 -8.70 -7.74
CA PHE A 442 -12.99 -9.71 -6.91
C PHE A 442 -14.17 -9.14 -6.12
N LEU A 443 -14.19 -7.84 -5.85
CA LEU A 443 -15.28 -7.16 -5.13
C LEU A 443 -16.64 -7.32 -5.82
N PHE A 444 -16.68 -7.68 -7.10
CA PHE A 444 -17.87 -7.77 -7.93
C PHE A 444 -18.19 -9.20 -8.38
N GLU A 445 -17.39 -10.19 -7.98
CA GLU A 445 -17.69 -11.60 -8.24
C GLU A 445 -18.97 -12.05 -7.52
N GLY A 446 -19.72 -12.93 -8.15
CA GLY A 446 -20.95 -13.48 -7.61
C GLY A 446 -20.72 -14.17 -6.26
N GLY A 447 -21.56 -13.84 -5.28
CA GLY A 447 -21.49 -14.45 -3.94
C GLY A 447 -20.45 -13.87 -2.99
N VAL A 448 -19.57 -12.97 -3.42
CA VAL A 448 -18.59 -12.30 -2.55
C VAL A 448 -19.30 -11.32 -1.60
N PRO A 449 -18.99 -11.34 -0.29
CA PRO A 449 -19.64 -10.44 0.69
C PRO A 449 -19.46 -8.95 0.40
N PHE A 450 -18.35 -8.57 -0.26
CA PHE A 450 -18.05 -7.19 -0.65
C PHE A 450 -18.74 -6.76 -1.95
N ASN A 451 -19.40 -7.67 -2.68
CA ASN A 451 -20.24 -7.32 -3.82
C ASN A 451 -21.51 -6.58 -3.32
N TYR A 452 -21.31 -5.32 -2.92
CA TYR A 452 -22.38 -4.49 -2.37
C TYR A 452 -23.54 -4.28 -3.37
N PRO A 453 -23.32 -4.09 -4.67
CA PRO A 453 -24.41 -4.05 -5.66
C PRO A 453 -25.29 -5.30 -5.66
N ARG A 454 -24.77 -6.45 -5.17
CA ARG A 454 -25.37 -7.78 -5.35
C ARG A 454 -25.58 -8.07 -6.85
N TRP A 455 -24.63 -7.62 -7.63
CA TRP A 455 -24.61 -7.84 -9.07
C TRP A 455 -24.15 -9.27 -9.38
N GLU A 456 -24.78 -9.89 -10.35
CA GLU A 456 -24.45 -11.23 -10.83
C GLU A 456 -24.26 -11.17 -12.35
N ASN A 457 -23.11 -11.57 -12.84
CA ASN A 457 -22.80 -11.64 -14.26
C ASN A 457 -21.89 -12.85 -14.53
N ALA A 458 -22.47 -13.88 -15.15
CA ALA A 458 -21.78 -15.14 -15.39
C ALA A 458 -20.60 -15.01 -16.38
N GLU A 459 -20.59 -14.01 -17.27
CA GLU A 459 -19.46 -13.75 -18.19
C GLU A 459 -18.30 -13.13 -17.41
N TYR A 460 -18.60 -12.17 -16.53
CA TYR A 460 -17.63 -11.58 -15.62
C TYR A 460 -16.98 -12.64 -14.72
N ASP A 461 -17.79 -13.43 -14.02
CA ASP A 461 -17.33 -14.48 -13.12
C ASP A 461 -16.45 -15.51 -13.87
N ALA A 462 -16.84 -15.89 -15.09
CA ALA A 462 -16.05 -16.81 -15.91
C ALA A 462 -14.69 -16.23 -16.35
N LEU A 463 -14.61 -14.91 -16.58
CA LEU A 463 -13.33 -14.23 -16.84
C LEU A 463 -12.46 -14.20 -15.60
N MET A 464 -13.03 -13.92 -14.41
CA MET A 464 -12.29 -13.93 -13.15
C MET A 464 -11.76 -15.33 -12.81
N ASP A 465 -12.59 -16.37 -12.96
CA ASP A 465 -12.18 -17.78 -12.82
C ASP A 465 -11.03 -18.14 -13.77
N LYS A 466 -11.12 -17.68 -15.02
CA LYS A 466 -10.08 -17.91 -16.03
C LYS A 466 -8.78 -17.17 -15.66
N ALA A 467 -8.87 -15.92 -15.19
CA ALA A 467 -7.72 -15.15 -14.75
C ALA A 467 -7.01 -15.83 -13.58
N ALA A 468 -7.76 -16.40 -12.62
CA ALA A 468 -7.23 -17.08 -11.45
C ALA A 468 -6.28 -18.25 -11.79
N VAL A 469 -6.51 -18.94 -12.92
CA VAL A 469 -5.69 -20.09 -13.34
C VAL A 469 -4.70 -19.77 -14.46
N THR A 470 -4.67 -18.53 -14.96
CA THR A 470 -3.77 -18.12 -16.05
C THR A 470 -2.44 -17.65 -15.49
N GLN A 471 -1.36 -18.39 -15.77
CA GLN A 471 -0.01 -18.11 -15.26
C GLN A 471 0.74 -17.00 -16.02
N ASP A 472 0.48 -16.86 -17.32
CA ASP A 472 1.06 -15.78 -18.11
C ASP A 472 0.43 -14.45 -17.69
N LEU A 473 1.23 -13.58 -17.05
CA LEU A 473 0.76 -12.31 -16.50
C LEU A 473 0.18 -11.37 -17.56
N GLY A 474 0.72 -11.37 -18.78
CA GLY A 474 0.20 -10.54 -19.85
C GLY A 474 -1.18 -11.01 -20.36
N GLN A 475 -1.37 -12.32 -20.53
CA GLN A 475 -2.67 -12.89 -20.88
C GLN A 475 -3.68 -12.70 -19.74
N ARG A 476 -3.25 -12.90 -18.49
CA ARG A 476 -4.06 -12.69 -17.31
C ARG A 476 -4.52 -11.22 -17.20
N ALA A 477 -3.59 -10.26 -17.41
CA ALA A 477 -3.89 -8.84 -17.43
C ALA A 477 -4.99 -8.49 -18.43
N GLN A 478 -4.91 -9.06 -19.66
CA GLN A 478 -5.94 -8.83 -20.69
C GLN A 478 -7.30 -9.43 -20.30
N ILE A 479 -7.33 -10.65 -19.74
CA ILE A 479 -8.57 -11.27 -19.26
C ILE A 479 -9.25 -10.41 -18.19
N MET A 480 -8.47 -9.85 -17.26
CA MET A 480 -9.01 -8.97 -16.23
C MET A 480 -9.45 -7.61 -16.80
N ALA A 481 -8.77 -7.09 -17.82
CA ALA A 481 -9.21 -5.89 -18.52
C ALA A 481 -10.54 -6.12 -19.26
N ASP A 482 -10.73 -7.31 -19.87
CA ASP A 482 -11.99 -7.68 -20.47
C ASP A 482 -13.12 -7.77 -19.42
N ALA A 483 -12.82 -8.30 -18.22
CA ALA A 483 -13.76 -8.32 -17.10
C ALA A 483 -14.09 -6.88 -16.60
N GLU A 484 -13.10 -6.01 -16.43
CA GLU A 484 -13.34 -4.62 -16.05
C GLU A 484 -14.18 -3.87 -17.09
N THR A 485 -13.98 -4.16 -18.38
CA THR A 485 -14.79 -3.57 -19.46
C THR A 485 -16.27 -3.92 -19.31
N ILE A 486 -16.60 -5.18 -18.96
CA ILE A 486 -17.99 -5.58 -18.66
C ILE A 486 -18.52 -4.83 -17.43
N LEU A 487 -17.71 -4.72 -16.38
CA LEU A 487 -18.09 -4.01 -15.16
C LEU A 487 -18.40 -2.53 -15.42
N LEU A 488 -17.58 -1.85 -16.23
CA LEU A 488 -17.75 -0.46 -16.59
C LEU A 488 -18.93 -0.21 -17.54
N ASP A 489 -19.25 -1.17 -18.45
CA ASP A 489 -20.43 -1.08 -19.30
C ASP A 489 -21.74 -1.32 -18.54
N GLU A 490 -21.75 -2.31 -17.63
CA GLU A 490 -22.95 -2.62 -16.82
C GLU A 490 -23.18 -1.65 -15.66
N VAL A 491 -22.13 -0.95 -15.22
CA VAL A 491 -22.15 0.06 -14.12
C VAL A 491 -22.89 -0.42 -12.87
N PRO A 492 -22.62 -1.63 -12.34
CA PRO A 492 -23.17 -2.00 -11.03
C PRO A 492 -22.57 -1.16 -9.89
N ALA A 493 -21.41 -0.57 -10.14
CA ALA A 493 -20.75 0.40 -9.30
C ALA A 493 -20.11 1.49 -10.16
N ILE A 494 -20.21 2.72 -9.70
CA ILE A 494 -19.69 3.90 -10.41
C ILE A 494 -18.34 4.28 -9.82
N PRO A 495 -17.21 4.13 -10.53
CA PRO A 495 -15.95 4.70 -10.08
C PRO A 495 -16.06 6.22 -10.04
N LEU A 496 -15.66 6.84 -8.93
CA LEU A 496 -15.80 8.27 -8.72
C LEU A 496 -14.45 8.97 -8.58
N LEU A 497 -13.60 8.48 -7.67
CA LEU A 497 -12.29 9.05 -7.40
C LEU A 497 -11.26 7.93 -7.18
N THR A 498 -10.03 8.21 -7.56
CA THR A 498 -8.86 7.42 -7.15
C THR A 498 -8.24 8.08 -5.92
N TYR A 499 -7.90 7.30 -4.91
CA TYR A 499 -7.14 7.80 -3.77
C TYR A 499 -5.78 8.33 -4.23
N SER A 500 -5.25 9.30 -3.52
CA SER A 500 -3.88 9.79 -3.75
C SER A 500 -3.01 9.61 -2.52
N SER A 501 -1.75 9.29 -2.73
CA SER A 501 -0.69 9.52 -1.77
C SER A 501 -0.27 10.99 -1.84
N ARG A 502 0.19 11.53 -0.71
CA ARG A 502 0.60 12.93 -0.60
C ARG A 502 1.82 13.01 0.30
N ALA A 503 2.90 13.54 -0.21
CA ALA A 503 4.14 13.66 0.55
C ALA A 503 4.80 15.03 0.32
N LEU A 504 5.55 15.49 1.31
CA LEU A 504 6.59 16.50 1.11
C LEU A 504 7.93 15.80 1.10
N VAL A 505 8.70 16.00 0.05
CA VAL A 505 10.02 15.41 -0.15
C VAL A 505 11.01 16.51 -0.48
N SER A 506 12.00 16.73 0.36
CA SER A 506 13.01 17.76 0.14
C SER A 506 13.74 17.53 -1.17
N GLY A 507 13.99 18.59 -1.93
CA GLY A 507 14.79 18.55 -3.16
C GLY A 507 16.21 17.99 -2.98
N LYS A 508 16.66 17.78 -1.73
CA LYS A 508 17.91 17.06 -1.42
C LYS A 508 17.77 15.53 -1.48
N VAL A 509 16.58 15.00 -1.34
CA VAL A 509 16.32 13.56 -1.41
C VAL A 509 16.35 13.13 -2.88
N GLN A 510 17.15 12.11 -3.17
CA GLN A 510 17.24 11.50 -4.49
C GLN A 510 16.81 10.04 -4.41
N GLY A 511 16.30 9.48 -5.53
CA GLY A 511 15.80 8.11 -5.59
C GLY A 511 14.36 7.96 -5.08
N TYR A 512 13.69 9.06 -4.70
CA TYR A 512 12.26 9.05 -4.44
C TYR A 512 11.51 9.02 -5.78
N GLU A 513 10.59 8.11 -5.91
CA GLU A 513 9.72 7.97 -7.08
C GLU A 513 8.29 7.74 -6.61
N ASP A 514 7.35 8.50 -7.17
CA ASP A 514 5.94 8.28 -6.93
C ASP A 514 5.55 6.88 -7.41
N ASN A 515 4.88 6.11 -6.55
CA ASN A 515 4.43 4.77 -6.90
C ASN A 515 3.10 4.45 -6.23
N LEU A 516 2.33 3.56 -6.85
CA LEU A 516 0.95 3.29 -6.45
C LEU A 516 0.80 2.74 -5.02
N PRO A 517 1.65 1.83 -4.51
CA PRO A 517 1.57 1.37 -3.11
C PRO A 517 2.11 2.37 -2.07
N ASP A 518 2.66 3.51 -2.47
CA ASP A 518 3.32 4.51 -1.60
C ASP A 518 4.45 3.90 -0.75
N VAL A 519 5.25 3.04 -1.36
CA VAL A 519 6.37 2.36 -0.70
C VAL A 519 7.70 2.98 -1.10
N HIS A 520 8.40 3.55 -0.12
CA HIS A 520 9.64 4.28 -0.32
C HIS A 520 10.70 3.79 0.69
N LEU A 521 11.33 2.64 0.38
CA LEU A 521 12.37 2.06 1.23
C LEU A 521 13.58 2.98 1.31
N THR A 522 14.06 3.27 2.52
CA THR A 522 15.18 4.20 2.73
C THR A 522 16.46 3.73 2.02
N ARG A 523 16.62 2.44 1.79
CA ARG A 523 17.80 1.89 1.08
C ARG A 523 17.95 2.36 -0.38
N TRP A 524 16.87 2.80 -1.01
CA TRP A 524 16.88 3.35 -2.37
C TRP A 524 17.12 4.86 -2.43
N LEU A 525 17.12 5.52 -1.26
CA LEU A 525 17.25 6.96 -1.15
C LEU A 525 18.71 7.37 -0.93
N SER A 526 19.03 8.60 -1.35
CA SER A 526 20.28 9.27 -1.01
C SER A 526 20.02 10.76 -0.75
N LEU A 527 20.97 11.46 -0.17
CA LEU A 527 20.90 12.92 0.04
C LEU A 527 21.96 13.61 -0.82
N ALA A 528 21.52 14.59 -1.62
CA ALA A 528 22.43 15.52 -2.29
C ALA A 528 23.14 16.41 -1.26
N GLU A 529 24.40 16.80 -1.54
CA GLU A 529 25.22 17.68 -0.70
C GLU A 529 24.62 19.08 -0.51
#